data_b2d4f1cddcd71153e58527813098c75e
#
_entry.id   b2d4f1cddcd71153e58527813098c75e
#
_cell.length_a   1.000
_cell.length_b   1.000
_cell.length_c   1.000
_cell.angle_alpha   90.00
_cell.angle_beta   90.00
_cell.angle_gamma   90.00
#
_symmetry.space_group_name_H-M   'P 1'
#
loop_
_entity.id
_entity.type
_entity.pdbx_description
1 polymer ?
#
loop_
_entity_poly.entity_id
_entity_poly.type
_entity_poly.pdbx_seq_one_letter_code
_entity_poly.pdbx_strand_id
1 'polypeptide(L)'
;MGSEFSLVDCTLAPFLERMAATMPYFKAFECRSSSYPHLLAWYEAMDSRPSYSAIKSDYYTLSNILSRLAGKGPNPAAVPFAAEIDGGSWQLDFEGIEPMLPADKNTAKREAARSLLSNIEAVARFCSRGVASSGGFSRPSAPLADPNNPGNEAVVPVLDVALRIIAQAMLTDSSSPKTETSSKDYVLKAGSLQSVGFPAEVVRPSLLYLRDRVGVPRDMSVHAARQLRAYINLFLSAIAS
;
A
#
# COMPACT_ATOMS: atom_id res chain seq x y z
N MET A 1 0.71 -15.66 -29.66
CA MET A 1 -0.41 -16.17 -28.86
C MET A 1 -1.63 -16.20 -29.76
N GLY A 2 -2.50 -17.21 -29.64
CA GLY A 2 -3.74 -17.28 -30.38
C GLY A 2 -4.81 -16.30 -29.89
N SER A 3 -5.96 -16.28 -30.54
CA SER A 3 -7.12 -15.46 -30.14
C SER A 3 -7.84 -15.98 -28.91
N GLU A 4 -7.49 -17.17 -28.43
CA GLU A 4 -8.16 -17.85 -27.30
C GLU A 4 -7.29 -17.87 -26.06
N PHE A 5 -7.94 -17.67 -24.91
CA PHE A 5 -7.29 -17.80 -23.59
C PHE A 5 -6.94 -19.27 -23.31
N SER A 6 -5.73 -19.48 -22.82
CA SER A 6 -5.15 -20.82 -22.70
C SER A 6 -4.45 -21.02 -21.35
N LEU A 7 -4.04 -22.27 -21.09
CA LEU A 7 -3.23 -22.60 -19.92
C LEU A 7 -1.87 -21.85 -19.92
N VAL A 8 -1.35 -21.52 -21.09
CA VAL A 8 -0.09 -20.75 -21.22
C VAL A 8 -0.27 -19.36 -20.59
N ASP A 9 -1.41 -18.70 -20.83
CA ASP A 9 -1.71 -17.39 -20.25
C ASP A 9 -1.79 -17.47 -18.72
N CYS A 10 -2.45 -18.49 -18.20
CA CYS A 10 -2.50 -18.74 -16.74
C CYS A 10 -1.11 -18.96 -16.14
N THR A 11 -0.24 -19.69 -16.85
CA THR A 11 1.11 -19.99 -16.37
C THR A 11 2.00 -18.75 -16.41
N LEU A 12 1.87 -17.92 -17.44
CA LEU A 12 2.69 -16.72 -17.62
C LEU A 12 2.22 -15.52 -16.78
N ALA A 13 0.92 -15.43 -16.46
CA ALA A 13 0.34 -14.29 -15.77
C ALA A 13 1.11 -13.86 -14.50
N PRO A 14 1.44 -14.72 -13.53
CA PRO A 14 2.13 -14.29 -12.31
C PRO A 14 3.56 -13.82 -12.56
N PHE A 15 4.22 -14.26 -13.62
CA PHE A 15 5.56 -13.81 -14.00
C PHE A 15 5.49 -12.44 -14.68
N LEU A 16 4.61 -12.29 -15.65
CA LEU A 16 4.44 -11.04 -16.41
C LEU A 16 3.90 -9.93 -15.51
N GLU A 17 2.94 -10.23 -14.61
CA GLU A 17 2.46 -9.30 -13.60
C GLU A 17 3.61 -8.75 -12.73
N ARG A 18 4.45 -9.66 -12.23
CA ARG A 18 5.62 -9.28 -11.43
C ARG A 18 6.63 -8.48 -12.24
N MET A 19 6.87 -8.85 -13.50
CA MET A 19 7.75 -8.10 -14.40
C MET A 19 7.23 -6.68 -14.64
N ALA A 20 5.93 -6.51 -14.88
CA ALA A 20 5.32 -5.20 -15.12
C ALA A 20 5.54 -4.23 -13.94
N ALA A 21 5.56 -4.74 -12.71
CA ALA A 21 5.80 -3.95 -11.51
C ALA A 21 7.30 -3.72 -11.24
N THR A 22 8.09 -4.79 -11.30
CA THR A 22 9.45 -4.77 -10.74
C THR A 22 10.51 -4.32 -11.74
N MET A 23 10.31 -4.52 -13.04
CA MET A 23 11.29 -4.10 -14.04
C MET A 23 11.38 -2.56 -14.16
N PRO A 24 10.27 -1.79 -14.20
CA PRO A 24 10.36 -0.34 -14.07
C PRO A 24 10.99 0.09 -12.75
N TYR A 25 10.54 -0.49 -11.63
CA TYR A 25 10.98 -0.12 -10.29
C TYR A 25 12.49 -0.30 -10.06
N PHE A 26 13.07 -1.41 -10.52
CA PHE A 26 14.48 -1.74 -10.25
C PHE A 26 15.44 -1.51 -11.43
N LYS A 27 14.93 -1.50 -12.65
CA LYS A 27 15.76 -1.56 -13.88
C LYS A 27 15.49 -0.42 -14.87
N ALA A 28 14.50 0.45 -14.60
CA ALA A 28 14.04 1.46 -15.56
C ALA A 28 13.59 0.86 -16.91
N PHE A 29 12.96 -0.31 -16.88
CA PHE A 29 12.52 -1.00 -18.07
C PHE A 29 11.02 -1.23 -18.04
N GLU A 30 10.30 -0.55 -18.92
CA GLU A 30 8.85 -0.72 -19.08
C GLU A 30 8.54 -1.80 -20.10
N CYS A 31 8.20 -3.00 -19.64
CA CYS A 31 7.72 -4.07 -20.51
C CYS A 31 6.27 -3.85 -20.98
N ARG A 32 5.50 -3.03 -20.27
CA ARG A 32 4.12 -2.66 -20.60
C ARG A 32 4.10 -1.33 -21.35
N SER A 33 4.67 -1.29 -22.53
CA SER A 33 4.79 -0.09 -23.35
C SER A 33 4.47 -0.34 -24.81
N SER A 34 4.25 0.73 -25.57
CA SER A 34 4.02 0.67 -27.03
C SER A 34 5.20 0.10 -27.82
N SER A 35 6.39 0.04 -27.23
CA SER A 35 7.56 -0.63 -27.82
C SER A 35 7.37 -2.14 -27.94
N TYR A 36 6.44 -2.72 -27.17
CA TYR A 36 6.12 -4.16 -27.17
C TYR A 36 4.61 -4.37 -27.39
N PRO A 37 4.08 -4.06 -28.62
CA PRO A 37 2.65 -3.96 -28.85
C PRO A 37 1.89 -5.27 -28.58
N HIS A 38 2.48 -6.41 -28.87
CA HIS A 38 1.84 -7.72 -28.59
C HIS A 38 1.80 -8.04 -27.09
N LEU A 39 2.82 -7.65 -26.35
CA LEU A 39 2.83 -7.83 -24.91
C LEU A 39 1.86 -6.85 -24.21
N LEU A 40 1.81 -5.62 -24.69
CA LEU A 40 0.84 -4.63 -24.21
C LEU A 40 -0.60 -5.12 -24.43
N ALA A 41 -0.92 -5.60 -25.64
CA ALA A 41 -2.23 -6.16 -25.95
C ALA A 41 -2.58 -7.38 -25.06
N TRP A 42 -1.58 -8.20 -24.72
CA TRP A 42 -1.78 -9.30 -23.78
C TRP A 42 -2.15 -8.80 -22.38
N TYR A 43 -1.44 -7.77 -21.86
CA TYR A 43 -1.77 -7.18 -20.58
C TYR A 43 -3.18 -6.59 -20.55
N GLU A 44 -3.57 -5.87 -21.61
CA GLU A 44 -4.92 -5.28 -21.72
C GLU A 44 -6.00 -6.35 -21.74
N ALA A 45 -5.78 -7.44 -22.50
CA ALA A 45 -6.69 -8.58 -22.55
C ALA A 45 -6.79 -9.28 -21.18
N MET A 46 -5.70 -9.41 -20.43
CA MET A 46 -5.72 -9.97 -19.08
C MET A 46 -6.43 -9.05 -18.11
N ASP A 47 -6.15 -7.76 -18.10
CA ASP A 47 -6.79 -6.79 -17.21
C ASP A 47 -8.31 -6.69 -17.42
N SER A 48 -8.79 -6.94 -18.65
CA SER A 48 -10.22 -6.99 -18.96
C SER A 48 -10.96 -8.20 -18.39
N ARG A 49 -10.23 -9.20 -17.88
CA ARG A 49 -10.83 -10.43 -17.29
C ARG A 49 -11.18 -10.21 -15.82
N PRO A 50 -12.46 -10.31 -15.41
CA PRO A 50 -12.86 -10.14 -14.01
C PRO A 50 -12.14 -11.08 -13.05
N SER A 51 -11.92 -12.34 -13.47
CA SER A 51 -11.23 -13.34 -12.65
C SER A 51 -9.76 -13.00 -12.39
N TYR A 52 -9.08 -12.38 -13.36
CA TYR A 52 -7.71 -11.93 -13.18
C TYR A 52 -7.65 -10.63 -12.36
N SER A 53 -8.47 -9.64 -12.70
CA SER A 53 -8.56 -8.38 -11.96
C SER A 53 -8.83 -8.58 -10.46
N ALA A 54 -9.63 -9.60 -10.10
CA ALA A 54 -9.96 -9.90 -8.71
C ALA A 54 -8.77 -10.43 -7.89
N ILE A 55 -7.77 -11.02 -8.54
CA ILE A 55 -6.61 -11.64 -7.87
C ILE A 55 -5.29 -10.93 -8.16
N LYS A 56 -5.28 -9.99 -9.08
CA LYS A 56 -4.10 -9.22 -9.47
C LYS A 56 -3.57 -8.41 -8.28
N SER A 57 -2.25 -8.43 -8.09
CA SER A 57 -1.57 -7.58 -7.13
C SER A 57 -1.28 -6.20 -7.69
N ASP A 58 -0.93 -5.24 -6.85
CA ASP A 58 -0.50 -3.92 -7.27
C ASP A 58 1.03 -3.81 -7.38
N TYR A 59 1.49 -2.84 -8.17
CA TYR A 59 2.92 -2.62 -8.41
C TYR A 59 3.69 -2.33 -7.12
N TYR A 60 3.07 -1.58 -6.21
CA TYR A 60 3.68 -1.28 -4.93
C TYR A 60 3.93 -2.54 -4.08
N THR A 61 2.92 -3.40 -3.93
CA THR A 61 3.05 -4.65 -3.18
C THR A 61 4.18 -5.51 -3.75
N LEU A 62 4.18 -5.72 -5.08
CA LEU A 62 5.17 -6.58 -5.74
C LEU A 62 6.59 -6.03 -5.63
N SER A 63 6.78 -4.73 -5.82
CA SER A 63 8.09 -4.08 -5.74
C SER A 63 8.62 -4.04 -4.32
N ASN A 64 7.77 -3.72 -3.34
CA ASN A 64 8.18 -3.66 -1.94
C ASN A 64 8.47 -5.03 -1.32
N ILE A 65 7.79 -6.09 -1.76
CA ILE A 65 8.14 -7.46 -1.35
C ILE A 65 9.58 -7.79 -1.77
N LEU A 66 9.95 -7.52 -3.02
CA LEU A 66 11.29 -7.80 -3.52
C LEU A 66 12.35 -6.91 -2.88
N SER A 67 12.09 -5.63 -2.65
CA SER A 67 13.00 -4.73 -1.92
C SER A 67 13.32 -5.27 -0.55
N ARG A 68 12.31 -5.76 0.17
CA ARG A 68 12.47 -6.33 1.50
C ARG A 68 13.23 -7.66 1.48
N LEU A 69 12.94 -8.54 0.52
CA LEU A 69 13.62 -9.82 0.37
C LEU A 69 15.08 -9.67 -0.03
N ALA A 70 15.36 -8.81 -1.01
CA ALA A 70 16.70 -8.64 -1.56
C ALA A 70 17.54 -7.60 -0.81
N GLY A 71 16.93 -6.76 0.00
CA GLY A 71 17.59 -5.65 0.70
C GLY A 71 18.17 -4.58 -0.24
N LYS A 72 17.70 -4.53 -1.49
CA LYS A 72 18.19 -3.62 -2.53
C LYS A 72 17.09 -2.67 -2.96
N GLY A 73 17.43 -1.39 -3.08
CA GLY A 73 16.60 -0.38 -3.70
C GLY A 73 16.74 -0.35 -5.23
N PRO A 74 16.03 0.56 -5.90
CA PRO A 74 16.15 0.78 -7.34
C PRO A 74 17.57 1.26 -7.70
N ASN A 75 18.02 0.95 -8.92
CA ASN A 75 19.22 1.56 -9.46
C ASN A 75 18.97 3.07 -9.76
N PRO A 76 20.01 3.88 -9.96
CA PRO A 76 19.85 5.31 -10.19
C PRO A 76 18.93 5.66 -11.37
N ALA A 77 18.97 4.89 -12.45
CA ALA A 77 18.11 5.10 -13.63
C ALA A 77 16.63 4.78 -13.34
N ALA A 78 16.35 3.91 -12.37
CA ALA A 78 15.01 3.48 -12.03
C ALA A 78 14.34 4.36 -10.94
N VAL A 79 15.08 5.26 -10.30
CA VAL A 79 14.54 6.12 -9.23
C VAL A 79 13.27 6.88 -9.64
N PRO A 80 13.15 7.48 -10.85
CA PRO A 80 11.93 8.15 -11.27
C PRO A 80 10.72 7.19 -11.31
N PHE A 81 10.90 6.01 -11.90
CA PHE A 81 9.83 4.99 -11.97
C PHE A 81 9.41 4.49 -10.58
N ALA A 82 10.40 4.29 -9.70
CA ALA A 82 10.11 3.90 -8.32
C ALA A 82 9.30 4.99 -7.60
N ALA A 83 9.62 6.27 -7.81
CA ALA A 83 8.89 7.38 -7.25
C ALA A 83 7.43 7.47 -7.77
N GLU A 84 7.20 7.15 -9.04
CA GLU A 84 5.85 7.09 -9.61
C GLU A 84 5.03 5.93 -9.08
N ILE A 85 5.62 4.73 -8.93
CA ILE A 85 4.94 3.58 -8.35
C ILE A 85 4.59 3.85 -6.88
N ASP A 86 5.55 4.34 -6.12
CA ASP A 86 5.36 4.69 -4.72
C ASP A 86 4.33 5.83 -4.58
N GLY A 87 4.51 6.94 -5.30
CA GLY A 87 3.60 8.08 -5.27
C GLY A 87 2.17 7.71 -5.64
N GLY A 88 1.98 6.93 -6.70
CA GLY A 88 0.67 6.43 -7.12
C GLY A 88 -0.02 5.55 -6.09
N SER A 89 0.74 4.94 -5.17
CA SER A 89 0.22 4.04 -4.14
C SER A 89 -0.10 4.70 -2.81
N TRP A 90 0.47 5.88 -2.51
CA TRP A 90 0.27 6.49 -1.20
C TRP A 90 -0.03 7.99 -1.21
N GLN A 91 -0.26 8.58 -2.37
CA GLN A 91 -0.72 9.96 -2.50
C GLN A 91 -2.14 10.00 -3.04
N LEU A 92 -3.02 10.78 -2.41
CA LEU A 92 -4.44 10.85 -2.78
C LEU A 92 -4.68 11.36 -4.20
N ASP A 93 -3.86 12.31 -4.64
CA ASP A 93 -4.01 13.06 -5.89
C ASP A 93 -2.95 12.70 -6.94
N PHE A 94 -2.20 11.62 -6.72
CA PHE A 94 -1.13 11.19 -7.63
C PHE A 94 -1.55 9.95 -8.43
N GLU A 95 -1.41 10.01 -9.74
CA GLU A 95 -1.57 8.87 -10.64
C GLU A 95 -0.18 8.37 -11.05
N GLY A 96 0.16 7.14 -10.64
CA GLY A 96 1.41 6.49 -11.02
C GLY A 96 1.29 5.76 -12.35
N ILE A 97 2.39 5.13 -12.78
CA ILE A 97 2.47 4.37 -14.05
C ILE A 97 1.64 3.08 -14.07
N GLU A 98 1.11 2.65 -12.93
CA GLU A 98 0.29 1.44 -12.87
C GLU A 98 -1.09 1.68 -13.51
N PRO A 99 -1.45 0.95 -14.57
CA PRO A 99 -2.78 1.03 -15.15
C PRO A 99 -3.82 0.48 -14.19
N MET A 100 -4.80 1.30 -13.87
CA MET A 100 -5.89 0.93 -12.95
C MET A 100 -7.24 1.10 -13.61
N LEU A 101 -8.13 0.15 -13.33
CA LEU A 101 -9.54 0.31 -13.68
C LEU A 101 -10.17 1.40 -12.80
N PRO A 102 -11.09 2.19 -13.35
CA PRO A 102 -11.83 3.17 -12.56
C PRO A 102 -12.57 2.49 -11.39
N ALA A 103 -12.51 3.11 -10.22
CA ALA A 103 -13.27 2.65 -9.07
C ALA A 103 -13.83 3.85 -8.28
N ASP A 104 -14.93 3.60 -7.58
CA ASP A 104 -15.49 4.59 -6.67
C ASP A 104 -14.60 4.76 -5.44
N LYS A 105 -14.00 5.94 -5.31
CA LYS A 105 -13.12 6.29 -4.18
C LYS A 105 -13.80 6.11 -2.82
N ASN A 106 -15.10 6.40 -2.72
CA ASN A 106 -15.83 6.28 -1.45
C ASN A 106 -16.06 4.82 -1.06
N THR A 107 -16.31 3.95 -2.03
CA THR A 107 -16.37 2.49 -1.80
C THR A 107 -15.01 1.96 -1.35
N ALA A 108 -13.92 2.39 -1.99
CA ALA A 108 -12.56 2.02 -1.63
C ALA A 108 -12.19 2.47 -0.19
N LYS A 109 -12.55 3.70 0.20
CA LYS A 109 -12.35 4.20 1.58
C LYS A 109 -13.12 3.38 2.61
N ARG A 110 -14.39 3.04 2.32
CA ARG A 110 -15.20 2.20 3.21
C ARG A 110 -14.65 0.78 3.33
N GLU A 111 -14.18 0.20 2.23
CA GLU A 111 -13.51 -1.11 2.26
C GLU A 111 -12.26 -1.06 3.13
N ALA A 112 -11.38 -0.08 2.92
CA ALA A 112 -10.15 0.10 3.70
C ALA A 112 -10.44 0.28 5.20
N ALA A 113 -11.37 1.15 5.54
CA ALA A 113 -11.77 1.38 6.93
C ALA A 113 -12.37 0.11 7.57
N ARG A 114 -13.21 -0.63 6.84
CA ARG A 114 -13.80 -1.89 7.31
C ARG A 114 -12.73 -2.95 7.55
N SER A 115 -11.82 -3.15 6.61
CA SER A 115 -10.73 -4.12 6.74
C SER A 115 -9.85 -3.79 7.94
N LEU A 116 -9.55 -2.52 8.15
CA LEU A 116 -8.77 -2.05 9.29
C LEU A 116 -9.49 -2.28 10.63
N LEU A 117 -10.78 -1.93 10.71
CA LEU A 117 -11.55 -1.99 11.96
C LEU A 117 -11.99 -3.41 12.33
N SER A 118 -12.16 -4.30 11.35
CA SER A 118 -12.64 -5.68 11.59
C SER A 118 -11.70 -6.49 12.46
N ASN A 119 -10.42 -6.14 12.50
CA ASN A 119 -9.39 -6.84 13.29
C ASN A 119 -8.36 -5.85 13.87
N ILE A 120 -8.83 -4.71 14.36
CA ILE A 120 -8.00 -3.57 14.72
C ILE A 120 -6.94 -3.92 15.78
N GLU A 121 -7.29 -4.76 16.75
CA GLU A 121 -6.37 -5.18 17.81
C GLU A 121 -5.17 -5.95 17.25
N ALA A 122 -5.42 -6.91 16.36
CA ALA A 122 -4.34 -7.65 15.69
C ALA A 122 -3.54 -6.74 14.75
N VAL A 123 -4.18 -5.79 14.07
CA VAL A 123 -3.50 -4.81 13.22
C VAL A 123 -2.62 -3.88 14.06
N ALA A 124 -3.08 -3.41 15.22
CA ALA A 124 -2.28 -2.58 16.12
C ALA A 124 -1.05 -3.33 16.64
N ARG A 125 -1.21 -4.61 17.05
CA ARG A 125 -0.08 -5.48 17.40
C ARG A 125 0.87 -5.69 16.22
N PHE A 126 0.33 -5.89 15.01
CA PHE A 126 1.17 -5.99 13.81
C PHE A 126 1.96 -4.71 13.56
N CYS A 127 1.34 -3.54 13.68
CA CYS A 127 2.00 -2.24 13.55
C CYS A 127 3.14 -2.06 14.55
N SER A 128 2.96 -2.52 15.80
CA SER A 128 3.95 -2.37 16.86
C SER A 128 5.30 -3.02 16.55
N ARG A 129 5.34 -3.92 15.58
CA ARG A 129 6.58 -4.51 15.03
C ARG A 129 7.47 -3.51 14.31
N GLY A 130 6.94 -2.35 13.92
CA GLY A 130 7.73 -1.24 13.35
C GLY A 130 8.63 -0.55 14.37
N VAL A 131 8.34 -0.69 15.67
CA VAL A 131 9.17 -0.18 16.75
C VAL A 131 10.08 -1.29 17.23
N ALA A 132 11.40 -1.12 17.10
CA ALA A 132 12.35 -2.08 17.63
C ALA A 132 12.14 -2.25 19.14
N SER A 133 11.90 -3.48 19.59
CA SER A 133 12.07 -3.79 21.00
C SER A 133 13.49 -3.45 21.39
N SER A 134 13.72 -2.93 22.59
CA SER A 134 15.01 -2.49 23.12
C SER A 134 16.13 -3.56 23.16
N GLY A 135 15.98 -4.65 22.46
CA GLY A 135 16.84 -5.84 22.39
C GLY A 135 17.55 -6.06 21.07
N GLY A 136 17.85 -5.01 20.29
CA GLY A 136 18.73 -5.10 19.10
C GLY A 136 18.16 -6.01 18.00
N PHE A 137 17.58 -5.42 16.96
CA PHE A 137 17.00 -6.18 15.85
C PHE A 137 18.04 -6.61 14.82
N SER A 138 18.19 -7.91 14.66
CA SER A 138 18.58 -8.52 13.39
C SER A 138 17.42 -8.31 12.38
N ARG A 139 17.72 -7.87 11.14
CA ARG A 139 16.74 -7.77 10.06
C ARG A 139 15.95 -9.07 9.96
N PRO A 140 14.61 -9.05 9.90
CA PRO A 140 13.85 -10.28 9.76
C PRO A 140 14.27 -11.04 8.51
N SER A 141 14.50 -12.33 8.67
CA SER A 141 14.87 -13.23 7.57
C SER A 141 13.72 -13.47 6.59
N ALA A 142 12.49 -13.17 6.99
CA ALA A 142 11.28 -13.30 6.19
C ALA A 142 10.41 -12.04 6.32
N PRO A 143 10.43 -11.12 5.34
CA PRO A 143 9.75 -9.82 5.44
C PRO A 143 8.23 -9.89 5.53
N LEU A 144 7.61 -10.95 5.06
CA LEU A 144 6.14 -11.14 5.07
C LEU A 144 5.65 -11.85 6.33
N ALA A 145 6.46 -12.76 6.87
CA ALA A 145 6.21 -13.41 8.14
C ALA A 145 7.42 -13.12 9.02
N ASP A 146 7.28 -12.24 9.99
CA ASP A 146 8.33 -11.88 10.91
C ASP A 146 8.08 -12.55 12.29
N PRO A 147 8.30 -13.87 12.39
CA PRO A 147 8.02 -14.61 13.62
C PRO A 147 8.96 -14.22 14.76
N ASN A 148 10.10 -13.60 14.42
CA ASN A 148 11.12 -13.22 15.38
C ASN A 148 10.94 -11.77 15.88
N ASN A 149 9.93 -11.04 15.38
CA ASN A 149 9.57 -9.72 15.86
C ASN A 149 8.20 -9.75 16.55
N PRO A 150 8.16 -9.96 17.86
CA PRO A 150 6.90 -10.06 18.60
C PRO A 150 6.14 -8.73 18.64
N GLY A 151 6.80 -7.63 18.28
CA GLY A 151 6.28 -6.29 18.45
C GLY A 151 6.51 -5.74 19.87
N ASN A 152 5.93 -4.60 20.14
CA ASN A 152 6.01 -3.92 21.43
C ASN A 152 4.58 -3.70 21.97
N GLU A 153 4.14 -4.50 22.92
CA GLU A 153 2.80 -4.43 23.51
C GLU A 153 2.54 -3.09 24.21
N ALA A 154 3.57 -2.42 24.73
CA ALA A 154 3.42 -1.13 25.39
C ALA A 154 2.93 -0.01 24.47
N VAL A 155 3.16 -0.13 23.15
CA VAL A 155 2.76 0.88 22.16
C VAL A 155 1.42 0.55 21.48
N VAL A 156 0.87 -0.63 21.70
CA VAL A 156 -0.39 -1.07 21.08
C VAL A 156 -1.56 -0.12 21.38
N PRO A 157 -1.77 0.38 22.60
CA PRO A 157 -2.87 1.29 22.88
C PRO A 157 -2.82 2.60 22.08
N VAL A 158 -1.65 3.20 21.91
CA VAL A 158 -1.51 4.43 21.12
C VAL A 158 -1.69 4.17 19.63
N LEU A 159 -1.28 3.00 19.15
CA LEU A 159 -1.48 2.60 17.76
C LEU A 159 -2.95 2.30 17.46
N ASP A 160 -3.69 1.68 18.38
CA ASP A 160 -5.14 1.47 18.24
C ASP A 160 -5.86 2.80 18.06
N VAL A 161 -5.53 3.82 18.87
CA VAL A 161 -6.11 5.17 18.73
C VAL A 161 -5.75 5.79 17.37
N ALA A 162 -4.49 5.72 16.95
CA ALA A 162 -4.06 6.26 15.66
C ALA A 162 -4.79 5.59 14.47
N LEU A 163 -4.94 4.26 14.50
CA LEU A 163 -5.63 3.50 13.46
C LEU A 163 -7.13 3.82 13.40
N ARG A 164 -7.79 4.03 14.56
CA ARG A 164 -9.20 4.47 14.62
C ARG A 164 -9.37 5.87 14.04
N ILE A 165 -8.46 6.78 14.28
CA ILE A 165 -8.48 8.13 13.67
C ILE A 165 -8.35 8.04 12.16
N ILE A 166 -7.43 7.23 11.64
CA ILE A 166 -7.26 7.00 10.21
C ILE A 166 -8.54 6.42 9.60
N ALA A 167 -9.13 5.39 10.23
CA ALA A 167 -10.38 4.79 9.78
C ALA A 167 -11.54 5.81 9.79
N GLN A 168 -11.66 6.59 10.85
CA GLN A 168 -12.68 7.63 10.97
C GLN A 168 -12.53 8.71 9.89
N ALA A 169 -11.29 9.13 9.58
CA ALA A 169 -11.03 10.09 8.51
C ALA A 169 -11.52 9.57 7.15
N MET A 170 -11.22 8.30 6.81
CA MET A 170 -11.70 7.66 5.58
C MET A 170 -13.23 7.59 5.52
N LEU A 171 -13.90 7.27 6.63
CA LEU A 171 -15.36 7.16 6.69
C LEU A 171 -16.06 8.52 6.60
N THR A 172 -15.54 9.54 7.25
CA THR A 172 -16.09 10.90 7.22
C THR A 172 -15.98 11.51 5.83
N ASP A 173 -14.83 11.37 5.20
CA ASP A 173 -14.60 11.86 3.84
C ASP A 173 -15.44 11.10 2.79
N SER A 174 -15.79 9.84 3.06
CA SER A 174 -16.69 9.07 2.20
C SER A 174 -18.15 9.49 2.29
N SER A 175 -18.54 10.19 3.34
CA SER A 175 -19.93 10.60 3.62
C SER A 175 -20.26 11.99 3.09
N SER A 176 -19.26 12.80 2.72
CA SER A 176 -19.43 14.18 2.27
C SER A 176 -18.93 14.35 0.83
N PRO A 177 -19.79 14.73 -0.12
CA PRO A 177 -19.40 14.90 -1.53
C PRO A 177 -18.62 16.19 -1.81
N LYS A 178 -18.24 16.97 -0.82
CA LYS A 178 -17.61 18.28 -1.01
C LYS A 178 -16.28 18.38 -0.26
N THR A 179 -15.23 18.61 -1.07
CA THR A 179 -13.91 19.15 -0.77
C THR A 179 -12.86 18.16 -0.26
N GLU A 180 -11.80 17.96 -1.09
CA GLU A 180 -10.51 17.37 -0.73
C GLU A 180 -9.84 18.06 0.46
N THR A 181 -10.19 19.31 0.75
CA THR A 181 -9.82 20.07 1.96
C THR A 181 -10.30 19.37 3.25
N SER A 182 -11.42 18.64 3.20
CA SER A 182 -12.02 18.01 4.38
C SER A 182 -11.18 16.87 4.96
N SER A 183 -10.51 16.07 4.14
CA SER A 183 -9.68 14.95 4.61
C SER A 183 -8.45 15.45 5.35
N LYS A 184 -7.77 16.47 4.79
CA LYS A 184 -6.64 17.15 5.41
C LYS A 184 -7.06 17.84 6.71
N ASP A 185 -8.17 18.56 6.69
CA ASP A 185 -8.69 19.26 7.88
C ASP A 185 -9.15 18.30 8.97
N TYR A 186 -9.71 17.14 8.61
CA TYR A 186 -10.12 16.15 9.62
C TYR A 186 -8.90 15.47 10.25
N VAL A 187 -7.90 15.11 9.46
CA VAL A 187 -6.64 14.57 9.98
C VAL A 187 -5.86 15.65 10.74
N LEU A 188 -5.90 16.92 10.29
CA LEU A 188 -5.31 18.05 10.98
C LEU A 188 -6.08 18.39 12.28
N LYS A 189 -7.42 18.26 12.29
CA LYS A 189 -8.22 18.35 13.52
C LYS A 189 -7.98 17.15 14.45
N ALA A 190 -7.74 15.98 13.90
CA ALA A 190 -7.25 14.84 14.66
C ALA A 190 -5.80 15.04 15.12
N GLY A 191 -4.98 15.79 14.37
CA GLY A 191 -3.67 16.30 14.77
C GLY A 191 -3.74 17.37 15.89
N SER A 192 -4.88 18.05 16.08
CA SER A 192 -5.13 18.84 17.30
C SER A 192 -5.27 17.95 18.55
N LEU A 193 -5.26 16.62 18.38
CA LEU A 193 -4.89 15.63 19.37
C LEU A 193 -3.39 15.68 19.78
N GLN A 194 -2.63 16.69 19.35
CA GLN A 194 -1.36 17.06 20.00
C GLN A 194 -1.51 17.24 21.53
N SER A 195 -2.73 17.54 21.99
CA SER A 195 -3.06 17.47 23.42
C SER A 195 -3.03 16.05 24.00
N VAL A 196 -3.06 14.99 23.17
CA VAL A 196 -2.95 13.58 23.60
C VAL A 196 -1.51 13.07 23.47
N GLY A 197 -0.59 13.86 22.85
CA GLY A 197 0.82 13.55 22.80
C GLY A 197 1.10 12.21 22.11
N PHE A 198 0.86 12.12 20.79
CA PHE A 198 1.34 10.97 20.02
C PHE A 198 2.87 10.97 19.98
N PRO A 199 3.54 9.97 20.55
CA PRO A 199 5.00 9.86 20.43
C PRO A 199 5.35 9.53 18.98
N ALA A 200 5.73 10.56 18.20
CA ALA A 200 6.01 10.44 16.77
C ALA A 200 7.10 9.40 16.47
N GLU A 201 8.07 9.27 17.37
CA GLU A 201 9.15 8.29 17.32
C GLU A 201 8.67 6.83 17.41
N VAL A 202 7.46 6.62 17.93
CA VAL A 202 6.81 5.30 18.02
C VAL A 202 5.79 5.12 16.91
N VAL A 203 4.90 6.09 16.73
CA VAL A 203 3.77 5.99 15.80
C VAL A 203 4.24 5.96 14.36
N ARG A 204 5.23 6.80 14.00
CA ARG A 204 5.76 6.87 12.64
C ARG A 204 6.31 5.54 12.13
N PRO A 205 7.30 4.89 12.77
CA PRO A 205 7.84 3.62 12.27
C PRO A 205 6.78 2.51 12.26
N SER A 206 5.84 2.52 13.23
CA SER A 206 4.77 1.53 13.30
C SER A 206 3.79 1.65 12.14
N LEU A 207 3.32 2.85 11.82
CA LEU A 207 2.40 3.06 10.70
C LEU A 207 3.09 2.88 9.34
N LEU A 208 4.35 3.24 9.20
CA LEU A 208 5.13 2.92 8.00
C LEU A 208 5.29 1.41 7.82
N TYR A 209 5.48 0.67 8.93
CA TYR A 209 5.53 -0.80 8.90
C TYR A 209 4.24 -1.40 8.34
N LEU A 210 3.07 -0.91 8.76
CA LEU A 210 1.78 -1.33 8.21
C LEU A 210 1.64 -0.92 6.75
N ARG A 211 1.85 0.37 6.42
CA ARG A 211 1.70 0.91 5.07
C ARG A 211 2.43 0.06 4.03
N ASP A 212 3.66 -0.31 4.33
CA ASP A 212 4.54 -1.02 3.41
C ASP A 212 4.27 -2.53 3.36
N ARG A 213 3.37 -3.06 4.20
CA ARG A 213 3.05 -4.50 4.29
C ARG A 213 1.61 -4.84 4.00
N VAL A 214 0.74 -3.86 3.83
CA VAL A 214 -0.60 -4.09 3.28
C VAL A 214 -0.46 -4.64 1.88
N GLY A 215 -0.92 -5.86 1.67
CA GLY A 215 -0.79 -6.61 0.43
C GLY A 215 -2.10 -6.69 -0.35
N VAL A 216 -2.01 -6.55 -1.65
CA VAL A 216 -3.10 -6.70 -2.61
C VAL A 216 -2.93 -8.04 -3.34
N PRO A 217 -3.97 -8.84 -3.48
CA PRO A 217 -5.34 -8.70 -2.99
C PRO A 217 -5.56 -9.32 -1.59
N ARG A 218 -4.51 -9.77 -0.92
CA ARG A 218 -4.58 -10.53 0.34
C ARG A 218 -5.40 -9.83 1.42
N ASP A 219 -5.16 -8.53 1.62
CA ASP A 219 -5.73 -7.78 2.74
C ASP A 219 -6.94 -6.93 2.30
N MET A 220 -6.89 -6.41 1.08
CA MET A 220 -7.95 -5.60 0.48
C MET A 220 -7.71 -5.39 -1.02
N SER A 221 -8.67 -4.77 -1.71
CA SER A 221 -8.52 -4.39 -3.12
C SER A 221 -7.42 -3.35 -3.31
N VAL A 222 -6.90 -3.23 -4.54
CA VAL A 222 -5.86 -2.25 -4.89
C VAL A 222 -6.31 -0.81 -4.56
N HIS A 223 -7.57 -0.47 -4.85
CA HIS A 223 -8.12 0.86 -4.58
C HIS A 223 -8.21 1.15 -3.08
N ALA A 224 -8.63 0.17 -2.28
CA ALA A 224 -8.67 0.28 -0.82
C ALA A 224 -7.27 0.40 -0.21
N ALA A 225 -6.31 -0.38 -0.70
CA ALA A 225 -4.93 -0.32 -0.23
C ALA A 225 -4.28 1.04 -0.52
N ARG A 226 -4.53 1.63 -1.70
CA ARG A 226 -4.08 3.00 -2.02
C ARG A 226 -4.68 4.03 -1.08
N GLN A 227 -5.98 3.96 -0.79
CA GLN A 227 -6.61 4.86 0.17
C GLN A 227 -5.99 4.72 1.57
N LEU A 228 -5.84 3.49 2.07
CA LEU A 228 -5.24 3.27 3.38
C LEU A 228 -3.81 3.82 3.46
N ARG A 229 -2.97 3.54 2.47
CA ARG A 229 -1.58 4.02 2.41
C ARG A 229 -1.52 5.56 2.38
N ALA A 230 -2.38 6.19 1.58
CA ALA A 230 -2.46 7.65 1.49
C ALA A 230 -2.92 8.30 2.81
N TYR A 231 -3.94 7.73 3.47
CA TYR A 231 -4.42 8.25 4.76
C TYR A 231 -3.42 8.03 5.89
N ILE A 232 -2.64 6.94 5.87
CA ILE A 232 -1.50 6.78 6.79
C ILE A 232 -0.49 7.90 6.60
N ASN A 233 -0.09 8.20 5.35
CA ASN A 233 0.86 9.29 5.09
C ASN A 233 0.31 10.66 5.50
N LEU A 234 -0.97 10.91 5.25
CA LEU A 234 -1.64 12.13 5.66
C LEU A 234 -1.62 12.30 7.19
N PHE A 235 -1.95 11.24 7.92
CA PHE A 235 -1.87 11.21 9.38
C PHE A 235 -0.43 11.48 9.88
N LEU A 236 0.57 10.80 9.27
CA LEU A 236 1.97 10.98 9.63
C LEU A 236 2.48 12.40 9.37
N SER A 237 1.97 13.06 8.34
CA SER A 237 2.28 14.46 8.06
C SER A 237 1.66 15.40 9.10
N ALA A 238 0.47 15.06 9.60
CA ALA A 238 -0.23 15.86 10.61
C ALA A 238 0.39 15.78 12.01
N ILE A 239 1.00 14.65 12.38
CA ILE A 239 1.67 14.50 13.68
C ILE A 239 3.14 14.97 13.67
N ALA A 240 3.70 15.28 12.49
CA ALA A 240 5.07 15.79 12.36
C ALA A 240 5.15 17.31 12.41
N SER A 241 4.00 18.00 12.31
CA SER A 241 3.85 19.45 12.41
C SER A 241 3.58 19.89 13.83
#